data_b99788f5edff4e8124172cd3117b7d24
#
_entry.id   b99788f5edff4e8124172cd3117b7d24
#
_cell.length_a   1.000
_cell.length_b   1.000
_cell.length_c   1.000
_cell.angle_alpha   90.00
_cell.angle_beta   90.00
_cell.angle_gamma   90.00
#
_symmetry.space_group_name_H-M   'P 1'
#
loop_
_entity.id
_entity.type
_entity.pdbx_description
1 polymer ?
#
loop_
_entity_poly.entity_id
_entity_poly.type
_entity_poly.pdbx_seq_one_letter_code
_entity_poly.pdbx_strand_id
1 'polypeptide(L)'
;MKFLEDKNPVIVSNRGPVEFFRKDGKIVMKRGAGGLVSTLLPVVEKFSGVWVSSAMTPEDAEVAAGYPENRVPLPEDDPRFTVSFVIVDRERYESYYSVISNPLLWFIQHYMWNTPYFPEIDDKIYLAWDEGYVHVNRKFADKVISEIERNEKNPLIMLQDYHLYLCPGFIKKKVGDVFLSQFIHIPWPQRDYFRILPEKMRESIINGLLSNTVLGFHIKRYCSNFMECCGDLGYDLDSENGVVLNGDEKTFVRNYPISVDPDSIRRTAKSDAFREKEDFVRKLKGDMFLIYRTDRADLSKNIIRGFRAYELFLKEHPEFHGKVKFLATGKPTRQQIREYRDYTDAVKGTVDEINSKYGNSSWKPIEYIHRADYELVAAAFKNYDCLIVNPIADGMNIVPKEAALMNEKSGTVILSENAGCYEELAEYVIGVNPFDIKETADAIYKALAMKSDERKRLSDGLKSKVRERTIYHWVNEQFDDFERLMK
;
A
#
# COMPACT_ATOMS: atom_id res chain seq x y z
N MET A 1 6.65 -23.09 -8.65
CA MET A 1 6.67 -22.19 -9.85
C MET A 1 6.76 -22.95 -11.18
N LYS A 2 6.58 -24.29 -11.18
CA LYS A 2 6.49 -25.11 -12.40
C LYS A 2 5.40 -24.64 -13.37
N PHE A 3 4.28 -24.18 -12.80
CA PHE A 3 3.15 -23.60 -13.52
C PHE A 3 3.52 -22.43 -14.47
N LEU A 4 4.59 -21.66 -14.16
CA LEU A 4 4.99 -20.50 -14.97
C LEU A 4 6.00 -20.85 -16.09
N GLU A 5 6.45 -22.11 -16.23
CA GLU A 5 7.46 -22.46 -17.22
C GLU A 5 6.95 -22.33 -18.67
N ASP A 6 5.65 -22.54 -18.85
CA ASP A 6 4.95 -22.39 -20.15
C ASP A 6 4.14 -21.08 -20.26
N LYS A 7 4.28 -20.16 -19.30
CA LYS A 7 3.57 -18.90 -19.24
C LYS A 7 4.52 -17.72 -19.46
N ASN A 8 3.96 -16.60 -19.92
CA ASN A 8 4.62 -15.32 -19.89
C ASN A 8 3.89 -14.39 -18.91
N PRO A 9 4.47 -14.06 -17.74
CA PRO A 9 3.84 -13.15 -16.80
C PRO A 9 3.83 -11.71 -17.33
N VAL A 10 2.65 -11.12 -17.39
CA VAL A 10 2.41 -9.71 -17.71
C VAL A 10 1.86 -9.02 -16.48
N ILE A 11 2.70 -8.26 -15.78
CA ILE A 11 2.29 -7.46 -14.63
C ILE A 11 1.80 -6.11 -15.12
N VAL A 12 0.66 -5.65 -14.63
CA VAL A 12 0.06 -4.38 -15.04
C VAL A 12 -0.19 -3.52 -13.80
N SER A 13 0.48 -2.39 -13.70
CA SER A 13 0.29 -1.46 -12.56
C SER A 13 0.50 -0.02 -12.97
N ASN A 14 -0.10 0.94 -12.25
CA ASN A 14 0.09 2.35 -12.56
C ASN A 14 1.57 2.77 -12.47
N ARG A 15 2.29 2.33 -11.42
CA ARG A 15 3.74 2.58 -11.28
C ARG A 15 4.54 1.35 -11.69
N GLY A 16 5.59 1.59 -12.50
CA GLY A 16 6.48 0.53 -12.95
C GLY A 16 7.55 0.12 -11.94
N PRO A 17 8.32 -0.91 -12.30
CA PRO A 17 9.44 -1.40 -11.50
C PRO A 17 10.67 -0.50 -11.58
N VAL A 18 10.68 0.44 -12.51
CA VAL A 18 11.76 1.41 -12.72
C VAL A 18 11.18 2.79 -13.00
N GLU A 19 11.97 3.82 -12.75
CA GLU A 19 11.69 5.23 -13.05
C GLU A 19 12.97 5.85 -13.60
N PHE A 20 12.87 6.58 -14.71
CA PHE A 20 13.97 7.33 -15.28
C PHE A 20 13.90 8.79 -14.85
N PHE A 21 15.03 9.40 -14.59
CA PHE A 21 15.12 10.81 -14.21
C PHE A 21 16.46 11.40 -14.66
N ARG A 22 16.52 12.72 -14.79
CA ARG A 22 17.74 13.42 -15.20
C ARG A 22 18.60 13.78 -13.99
N LYS A 23 19.87 13.32 -14.01
CA LYS A 23 20.89 13.66 -13.03
C LYS A 23 22.15 14.11 -13.77
N ASP A 24 22.66 15.29 -13.45
CA ASP A 24 23.88 15.88 -14.08
C ASP A 24 23.81 15.86 -15.63
N GLY A 25 22.62 16.18 -16.18
CA GLY A 25 22.37 16.22 -17.62
C GLY A 25 22.16 14.85 -18.30
N LYS A 26 22.38 13.72 -17.59
CA LYS A 26 22.21 12.35 -18.09
C LYS A 26 20.93 11.72 -17.56
N ILE A 27 20.27 10.90 -18.37
CA ILE A 27 19.16 10.07 -17.90
C ILE A 27 19.75 8.89 -17.13
N VAL A 28 19.24 8.68 -15.92
CA VAL A 28 19.62 7.57 -15.06
C VAL A 28 18.37 6.80 -14.63
N MET A 29 18.50 5.48 -14.50
CA MET A 29 17.45 4.60 -14.06
C MET A 29 17.52 4.40 -12.54
N LYS A 30 16.37 4.44 -11.90
CA LYS A 30 16.19 4.07 -10.49
C LYS A 30 15.20 2.92 -10.39
N ARG A 31 15.52 1.86 -9.66
CA ARG A 31 14.54 0.83 -9.34
C ARG A 31 13.43 1.39 -8.45
N GLY A 32 12.20 1.02 -8.77
CA GLY A 32 11.04 1.29 -7.94
C GLY A 32 11.20 0.68 -6.55
N ALA A 33 10.70 1.37 -5.54
CA ALA A 33 10.69 0.88 -4.17
C ALA A 33 9.26 0.48 -3.77
N GLY A 34 9.14 -0.58 -2.97
CA GLY A 34 7.88 -1.02 -2.38
C GLY A 34 7.63 -2.52 -2.51
N GLY A 35 6.72 -3.03 -1.68
CA GLY A 35 6.45 -4.46 -1.58
C GLY A 35 6.03 -5.12 -2.90
N LEU A 36 5.23 -4.43 -3.72
CA LEU A 36 4.79 -4.94 -5.02
C LEU A 36 5.99 -5.21 -5.96
N VAL A 37 6.87 -4.21 -6.11
CA VAL A 37 8.03 -4.33 -7.00
C VAL A 37 9.01 -5.37 -6.48
N SER A 38 9.34 -5.35 -5.19
CA SER A 38 10.27 -6.33 -4.61
C SER A 38 9.77 -7.76 -4.72
N THR A 39 8.47 -7.96 -4.81
CA THR A 39 7.84 -9.29 -4.89
C THR A 39 7.70 -9.81 -6.32
N LEU A 40 7.16 -8.99 -7.21
CA LEU A 40 6.80 -9.43 -8.56
C LEU A 40 7.93 -9.26 -9.58
N LEU A 41 8.86 -8.33 -9.36
CA LEU A 41 9.98 -8.13 -10.28
C LEU A 41 10.87 -9.39 -10.43
N PRO A 42 11.22 -10.15 -9.36
CA PRO A 42 11.96 -11.41 -9.51
C PRO A 42 11.21 -12.45 -10.33
N VAL A 43 9.87 -12.45 -10.32
CA VAL A 43 9.05 -13.34 -11.16
C VAL A 43 9.18 -12.92 -12.61
N VAL A 44 9.01 -11.63 -12.90
CA VAL A 44 9.11 -11.08 -14.26
C VAL A 44 10.51 -11.28 -14.82
N GLU A 45 11.58 -11.03 -14.05
CA GLU A 45 12.97 -11.26 -14.45
C GLU A 45 13.25 -12.74 -14.76
N LYS A 46 12.74 -13.66 -13.93
CA LYS A 46 12.98 -15.10 -14.07
C LYS A 46 12.34 -15.70 -15.32
N PHE A 47 11.19 -15.20 -15.74
CA PHE A 47 10.41 -15.75 -16.85
C PHE A 47 10.42 -14.86 -18.09
N SER A 48 11.34 -13.87 -18.15
CA SER A 48 11.45 -12.89 -19.25
C SER A 48 10.11 -12.22 -19.56
N GLY A 49 9.38 -11.90 -18.51
CA GLY A 49 8.03 -11.33 -18.59
C GLY A 49 8.01 -9.85 -18.97
N VAL A 50 6.80 -9.29 -18.93
CA VAL A 50 6.54 -7.89 -19.26
C VAL A 50 5.94 -7.18 -18.06
N TRP A 51 6.34 -5.93 -17.84
CA TRP A 51 5.68 -5.04 -16.88
C TRP A 51 5.09 -3.84 -17.62
N VAL A 52 3.77 -3.78 -17.69
CA VAL A 52 3.03 -2.65 -18.28
C VAL A 52 2.81 -1.59 -17.21
N SER A 53 3.26 -0.35 -17.45
CA SER A 53 3.10 0.76 -16.50
C SER A 53 3.01 2.13 -17.16
N SER A 54 2.50 3.14 -16.44
CA SER A 54 2.54 4.53 -16.91
C SER A 54 3.99 5.03 -17.02
N ALA A 55 4.26 5.83 -18.04
CA ALA A 55 5.41 6.74 -18.05
C ALA A 55 5.12 7.88 -17.06
N MET A 56 5.77 7.83 -15.88
CA MET A 56 5.50 8.74 -14.75
C MET A 56 6.24 10.07 -14.85
N THR A 57 7.39 10.06 -15.56
CA THR A 57 8.27 11.22 -15.74
C THR A 57 8.40 11.57 -17.22
N PRO A 58 8.80 12.78 -17.56
CA PRO A 58 9.17 13.11 -18.93
C PRO A 58 10.29 12.21 -19.48
N GLU A 59 11.24 11.82 -18.61
CA GLU A 59 12.35 10.94 -18.94
C GLU A 59 11.89 9.51 -19.22
N ASP A 60 10.85 9.00 -18.52
CA ASP A 60 10.24 7.71 -18.86
C ASP A 60 9.69 7.72 -20.28
N ALA A 61 9.00 8.80 -20.67
CA ALA A 61 8.47 8.96 -22.02
C ALA A 61 9.57 9.14 -23.07
N GLU A 62 10.64 9.89 -22.74
CA GLU A 62 11.81 10.10 -23.62
C GLU A 62 12.54 8.77 -23.90
N VAL A 63 12.80 7.98 -22.85
CA VAL A 63 13.42 6.65 -22.99
C VAL A 63 12.52 5.71 -23.78
N ALA A 64 11.23 5.66 -23.43
CA ALA A 64 10.26 4.79 -24.08
C ALA A 64 10.16 5.07 -25.59
N ALA A 65 10.17 6.35 -26.00
CA ALA A 65 10.10 6.75 -27.40
C ALA A 65 11.29 6.27 -28.25
N GLY A 66 12.42 5.93 -27.63
CA GLY A 66 13.59 5.34 -28.28
C GLY A 66 13.42 3.87 -28.67
N TYR A 67 12.34 3.21 -28.23
CA TYR A 67 12.10 1.80 -28.48
C TYR A 67 10.76 1.57 -29.20
N PRO A 68 10.70 0.55 -30.09
CA PRO A 68 9.45 0.19 -30.78
C PRO A 68 8.32 -0.05 -29.78
N GLU A 69 7.18 0.57 -30.05
CA GLU A 69 5.97 0.46 -29.22
C GLU A 69 6.20 0.77 -27.72
N ASN A 70 7.16 1.64 -27.40
CA ASN A 70 7.51 2.03 -26.03
C ASN A 70 7.86 0.83 -25.11
N ARG A 71 8.51 -0.20 -25.67
CA ARG A 71 8.90 -1.42 -24.96
C ARG A 71 10.41 -1.39 -24.68
N VAL A 72 10.78 -1.12 -23.44
CA VAL A 72 12.16 -0.95 -22.99
C VAL A 72 12.66 -2.26 -22.37
N PRO A 73 13.60 -2.98 -23.03
CA PRO A 73 14.23 -4.17 -22.47
C PRO A 73 15.19 -3.78 -21.36
N LEU A 74 15.17 -4.49 -20.22
CA LEU A 74 15.98 -4.16 -19.04
C LEU A 74 16.60 -5.41 -18.37
N PRO A 75 17.85 -5.32 -17.82
CA PRO A 75 18.80 -4.22 -18.03
C PRO A 75 19.19 -4.08 -19.52
N GLU A 76 19.65 -2.90 -19.92
CA GLU A 76 19.95 -2.63 -21.35
C GLU A 76 21.04 -3.57 -21.91
N ASP A 77 22.09 -3.86 -21.13
CA ASP A 77 23.22 -4.71 -21.53
C ASP A 77 22.91 -6.22 -21.48
N ASP A 78 21.94 -6.66 -20.67
CA ASP A 78 21.54 -8.06 -20.48
C ASP A 78 20.02 -8.13 -20.18
N PRO A 79 19.16 -8.00 -21.20
CA PRO A 79 17.72 -7.90 -21.00
C PRO A 79 17.12 -9.17 -20.39
N ARG A 80 16.56 -9.03 -19.20
CA ARG A 80 15.87 -10.10 -18.48
C ARG A 80 14.37 -9.94 -18.42
N PHE A 81 13.88 -8.72 -18.66
CA PHE A 81 12.46 -8.41 -18.74
C PHE A 81 12.22 -7.16 -19.59
N THR A 82 10.97 -6.86 -19.88
CA THR A 82 10.59 -5.67 -20.63
C THR A 82 9.67 -4.79 -19.79
N VAL A 83 9.91 -3.47 -19.78
CA VAL A 83 8.91 -2.49 -19.33
C VAL A 83 8.20 -1.92 -20.56
N SER A 84 6.88 -2.09 -20.59
CA SER A 84 6.02 -1.63 -21.68
C SER A 84 5.27 -0.40 -21.21
N PHE A 85 5.72 0.80 -21.64
CA PHE A 85 5.18 2.05 -21.11
C PHE A 85 3.88 2.47 -21.79
N VAL A 86 2.90 2.86 -20.97
CA VAL A 86 1.68 3.54 -21.37
C VAL A 86 1.91 5.04 -21.29
N ILE A 87 1.89 5.71 -22.43
CA ILE A 87 2.07 7.15 -22.53
C ILE A 87 0.70 7.81 -22.61
N VAL A 88 0.45 8.72 -21.67
CA VAL A 88 -0.77 9.51 -21.56
C VAL A 88 -0.38 10.99 -21.48
N ASP A 89 -1.14 11.85 -22.12
CA ASP A 89 -0.95 13.29 -21.95
C ASP A 89 -1.20 13.72 -20.49
N ARG A 90 -0.54 14.82 -20.11
CA ARG A 90 -0.51 15.27 -18.73
C ARG A 90 -1.89 15.58 -18.16
N GLU A 91 -2.76 16.23 -18.94
CA GLU A 91 -4.08 16.66 -18.49
C GLU A 91 -4.98 15.45 -18.16
N ARG A 92 -5.02 14.46 -19.06
CA ARG A 92 -5.75 13.21 -18.81
C ARG A 92 -5.18 12.41 -17.66
N TYR A 93 -3.84 12.39 -17.54
CA TYR A 93 -3.19 11.69 -16.41
C TYR A 93 -3.49 12.39 -15.08
N GLU A 94 -3.52 13.74 -15.03
CA GLU A 94 -3.91 14.49 -13.83
C GLU A 94 -5.37 14.22 -13.46
N SER A 95 -6.29 14.20 -14.42
CA SER A 95 -7.70 13.82 -14.20
C SER A 95 -7.86 12.40 -13.66
N TYR A 96 -7.14 11.45 -14.26
CA TYR A 96 -7.10 10.05 -13.81
C TYR A 96 -6.52 9.90 -12.41
N TYR A 97 -5.34 10.45 -12.16
CA TYR A 97 -4.57 10.20 -10.94
C TYR A 97 -4.95 11.13 -9.79
N SER A 98 -5.05 12.45 -10.05
CA SER A 98 -5.19 13.47 -9.02
C SER A 98 -6.64 13.86 -8.73
N VAL A 99 -7.60 13.40 -9.53
CA VAL A 99 -9.03 13.65 -9.30
C VAL A 99 -9.75 12.33 -8.97
N ILE A 100 -9.68 11.32 -9.82
CA ILE A 100 -10.45 10.08 -9.65
C ILE A 100 -9.72 9.09 -8.75
N SER A 101 -8.50 8.66 -9.10
CA SER A 101 -7.79 7.65 -8.28
C SER A 101 -7.50 8.19 -6.88
N ASN A 102 -6.99 9.40 -6.79
CA ASN A 102 -6.64 10.07 -5.54
C ASN A 102 -7.11 11.54 -5.59
N PRO A 103 -8.23 11.98 -5.02
CA PRO A 103 -8.85 11.44 -3.81
C PRO A 103 -10.06 10.55 -3.99
N LEU A 104 -10.84 10.63 -5.10
CA LEU A 104 -12.20 10.06 -5.08
C LEU A 104 -12.24 8.60 -4.64
N LEU A 105 -11.56 7.69 -5.36
CA LEU A 105 -11.55 6.25 -5.04
C LEU A 105 -10.77 5.94 -3.76
N TRP A 106 -9.60 6.55 -3.59
CA TRP A 106 -8.78 6.34 -2.38
C TRP A 106 -9.53 6.71 -1.10
N PHE A 107 -10.23 7.87 -1.09
CA PHE A 107 -10.93 8.33 0.10
C PHE A 107 -12.18 7.50 0.39
N ILE A 108 -12.89 7.02 -0.63
CA ILE A 108 -13.99 6.08 -0.43
C ILE A 108 -13.48 4.78 0.19
N GLN A 109 -12.42 4.20 -0.36
CA GLN A 109 -11.90 2.92 0.11
C GLN A 109 -11.25 2.98 1.49
N HIS A 110 -10.82 4.16 1.94
CA HIS A 110 -10.25 4.37 3.27
C HIS A 110 -11.17 5.10 4.24
N TYR A 111 -12.47 5.27 3.91
CA TYR A 111 -13.46 5.94 4.77
C TYR A 111 -13.07 7.36 5.19
N MET A 112 -12.50 8.16 4.27
CA MET A 112 -11.90 9.45 4.61
C MET A 112 -12.75 10.66 4.22
N TRP A 113 -13.88 10.49 3.53
CA TRP A 113 -14.75 11.60 3.19
C TRP A 113 -15.50 12.16 4.41
N ASN A 114 -15.46 13.48 4.57
CA ASN A 114 -16.33 14.20 5.51
C ASN A 114 -17.72 14.35 4.86
N THR A 115 -18.52 13.31 4.90
CA THR A 115 -19.75 13.16 4.12
C THR A 115 -20.79 14.27 4.27
N PRO A 116 -20.89 15.06 5.37
CA PRO A 116 -21.74 16.25 5.38
C PRO A 116 -21.33 17.35 4.41
N TYR A 117 -20.06 17.33 3.92
CA TYR A 117 -19.51 18.37 3.06
C TYR A 117 -18.90 17.83 1.76
N PHE A 118 -18.39 16.61 1.77
CA PHE A 118 -17.64 16.02 0.65
C PHE A 118 -17.88 14.51 0.52
N PRO A 119 -17.72 13.92 -0.68
CA PRO A 119 -17.39 14.59 -1.93
C PRO A 119 -18.59 15.32 -2.56
N GLU A 120 -18.32 16.40 -3.30
CA GLU A 120 -19.25 16.97 -4.27
C GLU A 120 -18.95 16.33 -5.64
N ILE A 121 -19.92 15.56 -6.17
CA ILE A 121 -19.75 14.89 -7.47
C ILE A 121 -20.50 15.73 -8.52
N ASP A 122 -19.75 16.65 -9.11
CA ASP A 122 -20.20 17.59 -10.12
C ASP A 122 -19.78 17.20 -11.55
N ASP A 123 -20.08 18.02 -12.52
CA ASP A 123 -19.73 17.81 -13.93
C ASP A 123 -18.22 17.63 -14.15
N LYS A 124 -17.37 18.26 -13.32
CA LYS A 124 -15.91 18.13 -13.41
C LYS A 124 -15.45 16.72 -13.02
N ILE A 125 -16.08 16.13 -12.01
CA ILE A 125 -15.82 14.75 -11.62
C ILE A 125 -16.24 13.77 -12.73
N TYR A 126 -17.41 14.01 -13.37
CA TYR A 126 -17.83 13.19 -14.51
C TYR A 126 -16.90 13.35 -15.70
N LEU A 127 -16.45 14.55 -16.01
CA LEU A 127 -15.47 14.79 -17.07
C LEU A 127 -14.13 14.09 -16.76
N ALA A 128 -13.63 14.21 -15.53
CA ALA A 128 -12.40 13.55 -15.09
C ALA A 128 -12.54 12.01 -15.10
N TRP A 129 -13.74 11.49 -14.83
CA TRP A 129 -14.03 10.08 -14.98
C TRP A 129 -13.93 9.62 -16.43
N ASP A 130 -14.64 10.27 -17.34
CA ASP A 130 -14.72 9.84 -18.74
C ASP A 130 -13.38 10.11 -19.48
N GLU A 131 -12.83 11.34 -19.41
CA GLU A 131 -11.62 11.72 -20.14
C GLU A 131 -10.31 11.33 -19.43
N GLY A 132 -10.37 11.11 -18.12
CA GLY A 132 -9.22 10.65 -17.33
C GLY A 132 -9.27 9.15 -17.07
N TYR A 133 -10.11 8.71 -16.14
CA TYR A 133 -10.07 7.35 -15.60
C TYR A 133 -10.43 6.28 -16.65
N VAL A 134 -11.52 6.47 -17.38
CA VAL A 134 -11.95 5.57 -18.46
C VAL A 134 -10.92 5.55 -19.59
N HIS A 135 -10.45 6.74 -20.02
CA HIS A 135 -9.48 6.85 -21.11
C HIS A 135 -8.16 6.16 -20.77
N VAL A 136 -7.59 6.41 -19.58
CA VAL A 136 -6.33 5.80 -19.16
C VAL A 136 -6.45 4.30 -19.00
N ASN A 137 -7.54 3.79 -18.38
CA ASN A 137 -7.79 2.36 -18.29
C ASN A 137 -7.87 1.70 -19.67
N ARG A 138 -8.47 2.37 -20.67
CA ARG A 138 -8.49 1.89 -22.05
C ARG A 138 -7.09 1.83 -22.66
N LYS A 139 -6.26 2.87 -22.47
CA LYS A 139 -4.85 2.87 -22.92
C LYS A 139 -4.05 1.73 -22.31
N PHE A 140 -4.26 1.43 -21.03
CA PHE A 140 -3.65 0.25 -20.39
C PHE A 140 -4.14 -1.05 -21.03
N ALA A 141 -5.44 -1.17 -21.25
CA ALA A 141 -6.02 -2.34 -21.90
C ALA A 141 -5.46 -2.55 -23.32
N ASP A 142 -5.42 -1.49 -24.14
CA ASP A 142 -4.86 -1.55 -25.50
C ASP A 142 -3.39 -2.05 -25.46
N LYS A 143 -2.62 -1.58 -24.46
CA LYS A 143 -1.24 -1.99 -24.28
C LYS A 143 -1.11 -3.46 -23.90
N VAL A 144 -1.96 -3.93 -22.96
CA VAL A 144 -1.99 -5.34 -22.56
C VAL A 144 -2.44 -6.22 -23.71
N ILE A 145 -3.43 -5.81 -24.49
CA ILE A 145 -3.88 -6.53 -25.69
C ILE A 145 -2.74 -6.71 -26.68
N SER A 146 -1.98 -5.64 -26.94
CA SER A 146 -0.78 -5.71 -27.81
C SER A 146 0.28 -6.70 -27.27
N GLU A 147 0.46 -6.80 -25.93
CA GLU A 147 1.34 -7.80 -25.34
C GLU A 147 0.79 -9.23 -25.44
N ILE A 148 -0.53 -9.42 -25.38
CA ILE A 148 -1.18 -10.72 -25.58
C ILE A 148 -1.00 -11.18 -27.03
N GLU A 149 -1.28 -10.31 -28.00
CA GLU A 149 -1.19 -10.63 -29.43
C GLU A 149 0.23 -10.94 -29.90
N ARG A 150 1.22 -10.36 -29.21
CA ARG A 150 2.65 -10.57 -29.51
C ARG A 150 3.19 -11.89 -28.97
N ASN A 151 2.55 -12.45 -27.95
CA ASN A 151 3.09 -13.57 -27.20
C ASN A 151 2.66 -14.92 -27.81
N GLU A 152 3.63 -15.74 -28.17
CA GLU A 152 3.40 -17.14 -28.59
C GLU A 152 3.06 -18.04 -27.38
N LYS A 153 3.46 -17.65 -26.16
CA LYS A 153 3.13 -18.37 -24.92
C LYS A 153 1.83 -17.84 -24.35
N ASN A 154 1.10 -18.69 -23.65
CA ASN A 154 -0.13 -18.33 -22.96
C ASN A 154 0.16 -17.25 -21.87
N PRO A 155 -0.23 -15.97 -22.07
CA PRO A 155 0.10 -14.92 -21.13
C PRO A 155 -0.69 -15.05 -19.82
N LEU A 156 -0.01 -14.80 -18.70
CA LEU A 156 -0.61 -14.70 -17.38
C LEU A 156 -0.71 -13.21 -16.99
N ILE A 157 -1.90 -12.63 -17.14
CA ILE A 157 -2.12 -11.21 -16.90
C ILE A 157 -2.46 -10.97 -15.42
N MET A 158 -1.64 -10.17 -14.75
CA MET A 158 -1.79 -9.83 -13.33
C MET A 158 -1.89 -8.32 -13.13
N LEU A 159 -3.12 -7.80 -13.09
CA LEU A 159 -3.37 -6.40 -12.83
C LEU A 159 -3.25 -6.07 -11.34
N GLN A 160 -2.82 -4.85 -11.04
CA GLN A 160 -2.56 -4.42 -9.67
C GLN A 160 -3.29 -3.13 -9.34
N ASP A 161 -4.08 -3.20 -8.28
CA ASP A 161 -4.64 -2.09 -7.53
C ASP A 161 -5.76 -1.27 -8.21
N TYR A 162 -6.31 -0.29 -7.49
CA TYR A 162 -7.51 0.50 -7.78
C TYR A 162 -7.40 1.45 -8.97
N HIS A 163 -6.21 1.65 -9.46
CA HIS A 163 -5.97 2.47 -10.64
C HIS A 163 -6.57 1.87 -11.92
N LEU A 164 -6.78 0.55 -11.97
CA LEU A 164 -7.04 -0.22 -13.18
C LEU A 164 -8.38 -0.99 -13.13
N TYR A 165 -9.38 -0.50 -12.41
CA TYR A 165 -10.63 -1.24 -12.23
C TYR A 165 -11.40 -1.51 -13.51
N LEU A 166 -11.28 -0.65 -14.54
CA LEU A 166 -12.00 -0.82 -15.80
C LEU A 166 -11.19 -1.59 -16.85
N CYS A 167 -9.86 -1.69 -16.64
CA CYS A 167 -8.95 -2.29 -17.61
C CYS A 167 -9.30 -3.74 -17.98
N PRO A 168 -9.63 -4.65 -17.02
CA PRO A 168 -10.01 -6.03 -17.34
C PRO A 168 -11.21 -6.12 -18.29
N GLY A 169 -12.23 -5.29 -18.08
CA GLY A 169 -13.42 -5.24 -18.94
C GLY A 169 -13.10 -4.87 -20.38
N PHE A 170 -12.18 -3.92 -20.59
CA PHE A 170 -11.74 -3.56 -21.94
C PHE A 170 -10.93 -4.67 -22.60
N ILE A 171 -10.05 -5.35 -21.85
CA ILE A 171 -9.27 -6.48 -22.35
C ILE A 171 -10.22 -7.60 -22.79
N LYS A 172 -11.09 -8.06 -21.88
CA LYS A 172 -11.98 -9.19 -22.12
C LYS A 172 -12.92 -8.95 -23.29
N LYS A 173 -13.45 -7.73 -23.42
CA LYS A 173 -14.30 -7.34 -24.56
C LYS A 173 -13.60 -7.49 -25.92
N LYS A 174 -12.29 -7.32 -25.97
CA LYS A 174 -11.50 -7.36 -27.21
C LYS A 174 -10.92 -8.74 -27.51
N VAL A 175 -10.38 -9.41 -26.47
CA VAL A 175 -9.63 -10.68 -26.62
C VAL A 175 -10.54 -11.90 -26.42
N GLY A 176 -11.66 -11.74 -25.69
CA GLY A 176 -12.58 -12.85 -25.37
C GLY A 176 -12.10 -13.66 -24.17
N ASP A 177 -11.97 -14.98 -24.33
CA ASP A 177 -11.56 -15.88 -23.24
C ASP A 177 -10.07 -15.76 -22.95
N VAL A 178 -9.74 -15.04 -21.87
CA VAL A 178 -8.39 -14.82 -21.37
C VAL A 178 -8.40 -14.88 -19.86
N PHE A 179 -7.40 -15.55 -19.27
CA PHE A 179 -7.22 -15.57 -17.82
C PHE A 179 -6.68 -14.24 -17.33
N LEU A 180 -7.48 -13.53 -16.55
CA LEU A 180 -7.13 -12.27 -15.92
C LEU A 180 -7.18 -12.41 -14.40
N SER A 181 -6.18 -11.88 -13.72
CA SER A 181 -6.24 -11.70 -12.28
C SER A 181 -5.99 -10.24 -11.91
N GLN A 182 -6.68 -9.75 -10.89
CA GLN A 182 -6.41 -8.43 -10.33
C GLN A 182 -6.30 -8.51 -8.81
N PHE A 183 -5.29 -7.86 -8.25
CA PHE A 183 -5.10 -7.78 -6.82
C PHE A 183 -5.31 -6.35 -6.31
N ILE A 184 -6.19 -6.19 -5.31
CA ILE A 184 -6.52 -4.90 -4.70
C ILE A 184 -5.76 -4.78 -3.38
N HIS A 185 -4.80 -3.83 -3.32
CA HIS A 185 -3.91 -3.64 -2.17
C HIS A 185 -4.48 -2.75 -1.07
N ILE A 186 -5.58 -2.08 -1.33
CA ILE A 186 -6.24 -1.15 -0.40
C ILE A 186 -7.53 -1.75 0.14
N PRO A 187 -8.12 -1.18 1.21
CA PRO A 187 -9.38 -1.67 1.74
C PRO A 187 -10.48 -1.67 0.68
N TRP A 188 -11.42 -2.62 0.76
CA TRP A 188 -12.69 -2.48 0.06
C TRP A 188 -13.76 -2.04 1.06
N PRO A 189 -14.48 -0.93 0.79
CA PRO A 189 -15.44 -0.38 1.75
C PRO A 189 -16.71 -1.22 1.82
N GLN A 190 -17.45 -1.04 2.92
CA GLN A 190 -18.80 -1.56 3.02
C GLN A 190 -19.71 -0.95 1.94
N ARG A 191 -20.75 -1.68 1.51
CA ARG A 191 -21.64 -1.28 0.42
C ARG A 191 -22.24 0.11 0.62
N ASP A 192 -22.64 0.45 1.84
CA ASP A 192 -23.29 1.74 2.13
C ASP A 192 -22.34 2.92 1.91
N TYR A 193 -21.05 2.74 2.21
CA TYR A 193 -20.06 3.76 1.93
C TYR A 193 -19.63 3.79 0.45
N PHE A 194 -19.65 2.63 -0.24
CA PHE A 194 -19.40 2.55 -1.68
C PHE A 194 -20.49 3.26 -2.48
N ARG A 195 -21.72 3.37 -1.96
CA ARG A 195 -22.84 4.12 -2.55
C ARG A 195 -22.65 5.64 -2.62
N ILE A 196 -21.60 6.20 -2.01
CA ILE A 196 -21.18 7.59 -2.26
C ILE A 196 -20.87 7.80 -3.76
N LEU A 197 -20.33 6.78 -4.44
CA LEU A 197 -20.16 6.81 -5.90
C LEU A 197 -21.51 6.76 -6.63
N PRO A 198 -21.68 7.55 -7.71
CA PRO A 198 -22.82 7.42 -8.60
C PRO A 198 -22.98 6.00 -9.13
N GLU A 199 -24.20 5.57 -9.36
CA GLU A 199 -24.54 4.22 -9.83
C GLU A 199 -23.74 3.84 -11.08
N LYS A 200 -23.71 4.70 -12.11
CA LYS A 200 -22.94 4.48 -13.33
C LYS A 200 -21.45 4.16 -13.07
N MET A 201 -20.83 4.86 -12.08
CA MET A 201 -19.44 4.59 -11.72
C MET A 201 -19.29 3.27 -10.96
N ARG A 202 -20.22 2.97 -10.03
CA ARG A 202 -20.24 1.70 -9.28
C ARG A 202 -20.38 0.51 -10.21
N GLU A 203 -21.36 0.56 -11.12
CA GLU A 203 -21.57 -0.47 -12.15
C GLU A 203 -20.33 -0.64 -13.03
N SER A 204 -19.75 0.45 -13.51
CA SER A 204 -18.55 0.40 -14.35
C SER A 204 -17.37 -0.27 -13.63
N ILE A 205 -17.16 0.07 -12.35
CA ILE A 205 -16.09 -0.52 -11.51
C ILE A 205 -16.36 -2.01 -11.29
N ILE A 206 -17.55 -2.38 -10.85
CA ILE A 206 -17.90 -3.78 -10.57
C ILE A 206 -17.82 -4.63 -11.84
N ASN A 207 -18.40 -4.17 -12.95
CA ASN A 207 -18.33 -4.87 -14.24
C ASN A 207 -16.89 -5.07 -14.73
N GLY A 208 -16.06 -4.02 -14.57
CA GLY A 208 -14.65 -4.12 -14.91
C GLY A 208 -13.92 -5.17 -14.06
N LEU A 209 -14.15 -5.18 -12.76
CA LEU A 209 -13.55 -6.14 -11.82
C LEU A 209 -14.08 -7.58 -12.04
N LEU A 210 -15.37 -7.75 -12.32
CA LEU A 210 -15.97 -9.05 -12.62
C LEU A 210 -15.54 -9.63 -13.99
N SER A 211 -14.79 -8.88 -14.78
CA SER A 211 -14.14 -9.41 -15.99
C SER A 211 -12.85 -10.19 -15.68
N ASN A 212 -12.37 -10.18 -14.43
CA ASN A 212 -11.27 -11.03 -14.00
C ASN A 212 -11.76 -12.46 -13.70
N THR A 213 -10.90 -13.45 -13.94
CA THR A 213 -11.10 -14.81 -13.44
C THR A 213 -10.89 -14.86 -11.92
N VAL A 214 -9.85 -14.17 -11.42
CA VAL A 214 -9.55 -14.10 -9.99
C VAL A 214 -9.40 -12.65 -9.54
N LEU A 215 -10.11 -12.29 -8.48
CA LEU A 215 -9.97 -11.01 -7.80
C LEU A 215 -9.43 -11.25 -6.38
N GLY A 216 -8.24 -10.70 -6.10
CA GLY A 216 -7.54 -10.87 -4.83
C GLY A 216 -7.64 -9.67 -3.91
N PHE A 217 -7.82 -9.92 -2.60
CA PHE A 217 -7.73 -8.95 -1.52
C PHE A 217 -6.79 -9.46 -0.43
N HIS A 218 -6.41 -8.60 0.51
CA HIS A 218 -5.55 -9.03 1.61
C HIS A 218 -6.26 -9.85 2.68
N ILE A 219 -7.52 -9.55 2.98
CA ILE A 219 -8.27 -10.14 4.10
C ILE A 219 -9.69 -10.52 3.71
N LYS A 220 -10.26 -11.46 4.45
CA LYS A 220 -11.63 -11.97 4.19
C LYS A 220 -12.70 -10.88 4.25
N ARG A 221 -12.57 -9.93 5.18
CA ARG A 221 -13.51 -8.80 5.31
C ARG A 221 -13.65 -8.02 4.00
N TYR A 222 -12.56 -7.79 3.26
CA TYR A 222 -12.62 -7.06 2.00
C TYR A 222 -13.23 -7.89 0.87
N CYS A 223 -13.04 -9.21 0.89
CA CYS A 223 -13.76 -10.11 -0.01
C CYS A 223 -15.27 -10.04 0.22
N SER A 224 -15.70 -10.13 1.49
CA SER A 224 -17.13 -10.04 1.87
C SER A 224 -17.73 -8.70 1.48
N ASN A 225 -17.05 -7.60 1.80
CA ASN A 225 -17.51 -6.25 1.43
C ASN A 225 -17.66 -6.09 -0.09
N PHE A 226 -16.72 -6.63 -0.88
CA PHE A 226 -16.80 -6.59 -2.34
C PHE A 226 -18.00 -7.39 -2.85
N MET A 227 -18.20 -8.61 -2.37
CA MET A 227 -19.33 -9.43 -2.74
C MET A 227 -20.67 -8.79 -2.36
N GLU A 228 -20.77 -8.15 -1.18
CA GLU A 228 -21.96 -7.38 -0.79
C GLU A 228 -22.23 -6.21 -1.75
N CYS A 229 -21.18 -5.52 -2.24
CA CYS A 229 -21.33 -4.48 -3.27
C CYS A 229 -21.82 -5.06 -4.60
N CYS A 230 -21.40 -6.27 -4.97
CA CYS A 230 -21.92 -6.96 -6.16
C CYS A 230 -23.40 -7.34 -5.99
N GLY A 231 -23.77 -7.92 -4.84
CA GLY A 231 -25.17 -8.25 -4.54
C GLY A 231 -26.09 -7.03 -4.54
N ASP A 232 -25.59 -5.86 -4.10
CA ASP A 232 -26.33 -4.58 -4.14
C ASP A 232 -26.64 -4.12 -5.58
N LEU A 233 -25.85 -4.55 -6.55
CA LEU A 233 -26.05 -4.29 -7.99
C LEU A 233 -26.78 -5.44 -8.71
N GLY A 234 -27.26 -6.45 -7.96
CA GLY A 234 -28.08 -7.53 -8.50
C GLY A 234 -27.32 -8.75 -9.07
N TYR A 235 -26.00 -8.87 -8.78
CA TYR A 235 -25.24 -10.06 -9.16
C TYR A 235 -25.53 -11.25 -8.23
N ASP A 236 -25.55 -12.45 -8.78
CA ASP A 236 -25.69 -13.68 -8.01
C ASP A 236 -24.38 -14.02 -7.30
N LEU A 237 -24.50 -14.45 -6.02
CA LEU A 237 -23.37 -14.71 -5.14
C LEU A 237 -23.36 -16.16 -4.67
N ASP A 238 -22.25 -16.85 -4.86
CA ASP A 238 -21.90 -18.06 -4.13
C ASP A 238 -20.93 -17.69 -2.99
N SER A 239 -21.50 -17.29 -1.85
CA SER A 239 -20.73 -16.81 -0.70
C SER A 239 -19.91 -17.91 -0.03
N GLU A 240 -20.31 -19.18 -0.14
CA GLU A 240 -19.59 -20.32 0.43
C GLU A 240 -18.26 -20.56 -0.32
N ASN A 241 -18.32 -20.50 -1.65
CA ASN A 241 -17.14 -20.70 -2.50
C ASN A 241 -16.41 -19.39 -2.86
N GLY A 242 -16.92 -18.23 -2.42
CA GLY A 242 -16.36 -16.93 -2.74
C GLY A 242 -16.36 -16.66 -4.24
N VAL A 243 -17.53 -16.80 -4.88
CA VAL A 243 -17.71 -16.60 -6.34
C VAL A 243 -18.82 -15.60 -6.58
N VAL A 244 -18.58 -14.69 -7.51
CA VAL A 244 -19.64 -13.82 -8.09
C VAL A 244 -19.94 -14.31 -9.50
N LEU A 245 -21.24 -14.47 -9.80
CA LEU A 245 -21.73 -14.91 -11.09
C LEU A 245 -22.23 -13.71 -11.90
N ASN A 246 -21.79 -13.63 -13.15
CA ASN A 246 -22.25 -12.64 -14.13
C ASN A 246 -22.69 -13.36 -15.40
N GLY A 247 -23.93 -13.82 -15.44
CA GLY A 247 -24.43 -14.77 -16.44
C GLY A 247 -23.67 -16.09 -16.32
N ASP A 248 -23.02 -16.54 -17.39
CA ASP A 248 -22.24 -17.78 -17.43
C ASP A 248 -20.80 -17.58 -16.89
N GLU A 249 -20.39 -16.33 -16.66
CA GLU A 249 -19.05 -16.01 -16.20
C GLU A 249 -18.92 -16.05 -14.68
N LYS A 250 -17.74 -16.48 -14.21
CA LYS A 250 -17.43 -16.64 -12.78
C LYS A 250 -16.20 -15.82 -12.44
N THR A 251 -16.30 -14.99 -11.39
CA THR A 251 -15.15 -14.35 -10.76
C THR A 251 -14.92 -14.94 -9.38
N PHE A 252 -13.73 -15.51 -9.18
CA PHE A 252 -13.32 -16.06 -7.90
C PHE A 252 -12.72 -14.97 -7.03
N VAL A 253 -13.40 -14.63 -5.93
CA VAL A 253 -12.98 -13.62 -4.96
C VAL A 253 -12.17 -14.31 -3.86
N ARG A 254 -10.89 -13.93 -3.70
CA ARG A 254 -9.92 -14.63 -2.83
C ARG A 254 -9.20 -13.68 -1.90
N ASN A 255 -8.80 -14.18 -0.74
CA ASN A 255 -7.91 -13.43 0.15
C ASN A 255 -6.51 -14.04 0.14
N TYR A 256 -5.51 -13.19 -0.10
CA TYR A 256 -4.09 -13.53 -0.06
C TYR A 256 -3.36 -12.48 0.79
N PRO A 257 -3.16 -12.75 2.09
CA PRO A 257 -2.50 -11.79 2.98
C PRO A 257 -1.03 -11.61 2.59
N ILE A 258 -0.64 -10.38 2.23
CA ILE A 258 0.76 -10.06 1.94
C ILE A 258 1.57 -10.00 3.24
N SER A 259 2.84 -10.34 3.15
CA SER A 259 3.79 -10.23 4.26
C SER A 259 5.11 -9.60 3.77
N VAL A 260 6.15 -9.75 4.54
CA VAL A 260 7.45 -9.09 4.33
C VAL A 260 8.51 -10.08 3.81
N ASP A 261 9.58 -9.54 3.23
CA ASP A 261 10.78 -10.29 2.85
C ASP A 261 11.82 -10.25 3.98
N PRO A 262 11.98 -11.34 4.77
CA PRO A 262 12.94 -11.38 5.86
C PRO A 262 14.39 -11.21 5.41
N ASP A 263 14.72 -11.60 4.18
CA ASP A 263 16.09 -11.50 3.67
C ASP A 263 16.43 -10.08 3.26
N SER A 264 15.47 -9.34 2.72
CA SER A 264 15.63 -7.89 2.47
C SER A 264 15.89 -7.13 3.77
N ILE A 265 15.13 -7.42 4.82
CA ILE A 265 15.31 -6.85 6.16
C ILE A 265 16.72 -7.13 6.70
N ARG A 266 17.19 -8.38 6.60
CA ARG A 266 18.54 -8.78 7.05
C ARG A 266 19.66 -8.08 6.27
N ARG A 267 19.49 -7.87 4.96
CA ARG A 267 20.46 -7.14 4.14
C ARG A 267 20.60 -5.70 4.57
N THR A 268 19.50 -5.00 4.80
CA THR A 268 19.52 -3.62 5.29
C THR A 268 20.23 -3.49 6.62
N ALA A 269 19.96 -4.36 7.58
CA ALA A 269 20.56 -4.34 8.92
C ALA A 269 22.10 -4.55 8.93
N LYS A 270 22.70 -4.97 7.81
CA LYS A 270 24.15 -5.18 7.66
C LYS A 270 24.89 -4.03 6.97
N SER A 271 24.19 -3.04 6.42
CA SER A 271 24.80 -1.93 5.68
C SER A 271 25.51 -0.93 6.61
N ASP A 272 26.53 -0.24 6.09
CA ASP A 272 27.23 0.81 6.87
C ASP A 272 26.33 2.03 7.09
N ALA A 273 25.49 2.37 6.11
CA ALA A 273 24.48 3.42 6.23
C ALA A 273 23.49 3.13 7.39
N PHE A 274 23.11 1.87 7.58
CA PHE A 274 22.27 1.47 8.72
C PHE A 274 22.97 1.72 10.06
N ARG A 275 24.28 1.41 10.20
CA ARG A 275 25.02 1.61 11.45
C ARG A 275 25.07 3.08 11.86
N GLU A 276 25.31 3.99 10.91
CA GLU A 276 25.28 5.44 11.17
C GLU A 276 23.91 5.89 11.69
N LYS A 277 22.82 5.41 11.07
CA LYS A 277 21.48 5.73 11.50
C LYS A 277 21.11 5.11 12.84
N GLU A 278 21.59 3.92 13.13
CA GLU A 278 21.42 3.28 14.46
C GLU A 278 22.07 4.11 15.56
N ASP A 279 23.30 4.59 15.35
CA ASP A 279 23.99 5.47 16.30
C ASP A 279 23.23 6.78 16.51
N PHE A 280 22.67 7.35 15.43
CA PHE A 280 21.79 8.53 15.53
C PHE A 280 20.57 8.24 16.40
N VAL A 281 19.84 7.16 16.14
CA VAL A 281 18.63 6.79 16.91
C VAL A 281 18.97 6.53 18.38
N ARG A 282 20.08 5.84 18.66
CA ARG A 282 20.56 5.57 20.03
C ARG A 282 20.90 6.86 20.78
N LYS A 283 21.58 7.80 20.15
CA LYS A 283 21.89 9.12 20.73
C LYS A 283 20.62 9.94 20.98
N LEU A 284 19.69 9.94 20.03
CA LEU A 284 18.40 10.62 20.15
C LEU A 284 17.57 10.07 21.33
N LYS A 285 17.54 8.75 21.47
CA LYS A 285 16.82 8.07 22.53
C LYS A 285 17.48 8.28 23.89
N GLY A 286 18.81 8.16 24.00
CA GLY A 286 19.52 8.08 25.27
C GLY A 286 18.92 6.98 26.16
N ASP A 287 18.65 7.31 27.42
CA ASP A 287 18.02 6.41 28.41
C ASP A 287 16.49 6.46 28.40
N MET A 288 15.88 7.27 27.52
CA MET A 288 14.43 7.41 27.40
C MET A 288 13.80 6.21 26.72
N PHE A 289 12.51 5.99 26.99
CA PHE A 289 11.68 5.12 26.13
C PHE A 289 11.51 5.74 24.75
N LEU A 290 11.60 4.91 23.70
CA LEU A 290 11.37 5.33 22.33
C LEU A 290 9.99 4.88 21.85
N ILE A 291 9.09 5.85 21.70
CA ILE A 291 7.87 5.66 20.91
C ILE A 291 8.23 5.94 19.44
N TYR A 292 7.81 5.08 18.54
CA TYR A 292 8.11 5.23 17.12
C TYR A 292 6.85 5.14 16.26
N ARG A 293 6.84 5.89 15.16
CA ARG A 293 5.94 5.71 14.03
C ARG A 293 6.63 6.04 12.72
N THR A 294 6.20 5.39 11.65
CA THR A 294 6.64 5.70 10.29
C THR A 294 5.48 5.57 9.32
N ASP A 295 5.25 6.64 8.54
CA ASP A 295 4.14 6.69 7.59
C ASP A 295 4.45 7.63 6.41
N ARG A 296 3.79 7.40 5.28
CA ARG A 296 3.59 8.50 4.34
C ARG A 296 2.67 9.54 5.00
N ALA A 297 2.86 10.83 4.69
CA ALA A 297 1.96 11.88 5.13
C ALA A 297 0.61 11.78 4.38
N ASP A 298 -0.13 10.73 4.66
CA ASP A 298 -1.42 10.35 4.09
C ASP A 298 -2.50 10.41 5.18
N LEU A 299 -3.66 10.95 4.86
CA LEU A 299 -4.76 11.12 5.80
C LEU A 299 -5.20 9.78 6.43
N SER A 300 -5.17 8.70 5.64
CA SER A 300 -5.53 7.36 6.12
C SER A 300 -4.65 6.87 7.25
N LYS A 301 -3.42 7.38 7.36
CA LYS A 301 -2.46 6.98 8.39
C LYS A 301 -2.73 7.59 9.77
N ASN A 302 -3.68 8.54 9.87
CA ASN A 302 -4.19 9.05 11.13
C ASN A 302 -3.12 9.62 12.09
N ILE A 303 -2.14 10.32 11.51
CA ILE A 303 -0.93 10.78 12.22
C ILE A 303 -1.31 11.75 13.34
N ILE A 304 -2.23 12.69 13.07
CA ILE A 304 -2.64 13.73 14.01
C ILE A 304 -3.26 13.12 15.27
N ARG A 305 -4.19 12.15 15.13
CA ARG A 305 -4.76 11.49 16.32
C ARG A 305 -3.72 10.72 17.11
N GLY A 306 -2.73 10.12 16.46
CA GLY A 306 -1.61 9.48 17.16
C GLY A 306 -0.79 10.47 17.99
N PHE A 307 -0.54 11.70 17.49
CA PHE A 307 0.13 12.75 18.27
C PHE A 307 -0.76 13.33 19.37
N ARG A 308 -2.07 13.48 19.13
CA ARG A 308 -3.01 13.91 20.17
C ARG A 308 -3.16 12.87 21.30
N ALA A 309 -3.09 11.59 20.98
CA ALA A 309 -3.04 10.53 21.99
C ALA A 309 -1.75 10.61 22.82
N TYR A 310 -0.62 10.88 22.21
CA TYR A 310 0.63 11.11 22.91
C TYR A 310 0.58 12.39 23.78
N GLU A 311 -0.05 13.46 23.30
CA GLU A 311 -0.27 14.67 24.08
C GLU A 311 -1.11 14.37 25.33
N LEU A 312 -2.21 13.62 25.17
CA LEU A 312 -3.06 13.21 26.29
C LEU A 312 -2.29 12.34 27.30
N PHE A 313 -1.50 11.38 26.81
CA PHE A 313 -0.61 10.57 27.65
C PHE A 313 0.36 11.45 28.45
N LEU A 314 1.00 12.44 27.86
CA LEU A 314 1.90 13.36 28.59
C LEU A 314 1.16 14.20 29.63
N LYS A 315 -0.08 14.59 29.34
CA LYS A 315 -0.93 15.33 30.29
C LYS A 315 -1.29 14.49 31.53
N GLU A 316 -1.67 13.24 31.31
CA GLU A 316 -2.14 12.33 32.35
C GLU A 316 -0.99 11.68 33.14
N HIS A 317 0.20 11.57 32.53
CA HIS A 317 1.37 10.91 33.09
C HIS A 317 2.61 11.81 33.10
N PRO A 318 2.62 12.88 33.92
CA PRO A 318 3.74 13.81 33.99
C PRO A 318 5.05 13.16 34.47
N GLU A 319 4.98 12.00 35.11
CA GLU A 319 6.13 11.21 35.53
C GLU A 319 6.98 10.69 34.33
N PHE A 320 6.45 10.71 33.11
CA PHE A 320 7.16 10.37 31.89
C PHE A 320 7.82 11.57 31.19
N HIS A 321 7.60 12.81 31.67
CA HIS A 321 8.30 13.97 31.11
C HIS A 321 9.81 13.80 31.23
N GLY A 322 10.53 14.00 30.14
CA GLY A 322 11.98 13.78 30.07
C GLY A 322 12.40 12.31 30.03
N LYS A 323 11.47 11.36 30.14
CA LYS A 323 11.75 9.91 30.10
C LYS A 323 11.23 9.19 28.86
N VAL A 324 10.56 9.90 27.97
CA VAL A 324 10.01 9.36 26.71
C VAL A 324 10.35 10.29 25.56
N LYS A 325 10.71 9.71 24.42
CA LYS A 325 10.93 10.39 23.16
C LYS A 325 10.03 9.76 22.10
N PHE A 326 9.26 10.59 21.40
CA PHE A 326 8.52 10.16 20.24
C PHE A 326 9.29 10.52 18.96
N LEU A 327 9.88 9.53 18.31
CA LEU A 327 10.43 9.67 16.97
C LEU A 327 9.35 9.35 15.94
N ALA A 328 9.07 10.28 15.07
CA ALA A 328 8.17 10.07 13.95
C ALA A 328 8.91 10.33 12.63
N THR A 329 8.87 9.37 11.71
CA THR A 329 9.42 9.55 10.38
C THR A 329 8.28 9.64 9.37
N GLY A 330 8.32 10.67 8.52
CA GLY A 330 7.30 10.94 7.52
C GLY A 330 7.89 11.06 6.11
N LYS A 331 7.07 10.74 5.11
CA LYS A 331 7.40 11.04 3.71
C LYS A 331 6.22 11.76 3.08
N PRO A 332 6.40 13.01 2.60
CA PRO A 332 5.35 13.69 1.86
C PRO A 332 4.91 12.86 0.67
N THR A 333 3.61 12.83 0.42
CA THR A 333 3.01 12.12 -0.72
C THR A 333 1.95 12.98 -1.36
N ARG A 334 1.72 12.85 -2.66
CA ARG A 334 0.61 13.47 -3.41
C ARG A 334 0.45 14.96 -3.16
N GLN A 335 1.58 15.69 -3.07
CA GLN A 335 1.61 17.12 -2.69
C GLN A 335 0.95 18.05 -3.74
N GLN A 336 0.64 17.55 -4.94
CA GLN A 336 -0.20 18.25 -5.92
C GLN A 336 -1.67 18.30 -5.49
N ILE A 337 -2.13 17.42 -4.60
CA ILE A 337 -3.50 17.36 -4.09
C ILE A 337 -3.61 18.21 -2.82
N ARG A 338 -4.63 19.08 -2.76
CA ARG A 338 -4.81 20.05 -1.68
C ARG A 338 -4.92 19.38 -0.30
N GLU A 339 -5.75 18.36 -0.17
CA GLU A 339 -6.02 17.65 1.08
C GLU A 339 -4.74 17.07 1.70
N TYR A 340 -3.80 16.61 0.87
CA TYR A 340 -2.51 16.09 1.34
C TYR A 340 -1.54 17.18 1.78
N ARG A 341 -1.56 18.35 1.13
CA ARG A 341 -0.77 19.52 1.57
C ARG A 341 -1.27 20.03 2.92
N ASP A 342 -2.58 20.29 2.99
CA ASP A 342 -3.24 20.82 4.21
C ASP A 342 -2.99 19.85 5.39
N TYR A 343 -3.08 18.54 5.15
CA TYR A 343 -2.79 17.51 6.16
C TYR A 343 -1.32 17.52 6.60
N THR A 344 -0.38 17.64 5.64
CA THR A 344 1.05 17.71 5.96
C THR A 344 1.38 18.90 6.86
N ASP A 345 0.77 20.04 6.59
CA ASP A 345 0.97 21.27 7.38
C ASP A 345 0.29 21.15 8.77
N ALA A 346 -0.89 20.54 8.84
CA ALA A 346 -1.55 20.25 10.11
C ALA A 346 -0.75 19.27 11.00
N VAL A 347 -0.09 18.27 10.40
CA VAL A 347 0.81 17.36 11.11
C VAL A 347 1.98 18.13 11.74
N LYS A 348 2.64 19.03 10.98
CA LYS A 348 3.74 19.86 11.50
C LYS A 348 3.27 20.77 12.62
N GLY A 349 2.14 21.48 12.41
CA GLY A 349 1.56 22.36 13.41
C GLY A 349 1.24 21.63 14.73
N THR A 350 0.72 20.40 14.66
CA THR A 350 0.46 19.57 15.85
C THR A 350 1.74 19.21 16.59
N VAL A 351 2.81 18.89 15.87
CA VAL A 351 4.13 18.61 16.48
C VAL A 351 4.68 19.84 17.20
N ASP A 352 4.62 21.00 16.54
CA ASP A 352 5.13 22.26 17.10
C ASP A 352 4.34 22.68 18.35
N GLU A 353 3.02 22.53 18.35
CA GLU A 353 2.15 22.79 19.49
C GLU A 353 2.53 21.92 20.69
N ILE A 354 2.65 20.60 20.50
CA ILE A 354 3.00 19.67 21.58
C ILE A 354 4.41 19.95 22.12
N ASN A 355 5.36 20.17 21.23
CA ASN A 355 6.75 20.49 21.63
C ASN A 355 6.85 21.82 22.41
N SER A 356 6.09 22.83 21.99
CA SER A 356 6.04 24.13 22.69
C SER A 356 5.39 24.02 24.07
N LYS A 357 4.37 23.15 24.21
CA LYS A 357 3.61 22.99 25.46
C LYS A 357 4.36 22.18 26.52
N TYR A 358 5.05 21.12 26.14
CA TYR A 358 5.66 20.17 27.06
C TYR A 358 7.20 20.19 27.04
N GLY A 359 7.79 20.66 25.95
CA GLY A 359 9.26 20.67 25.77
C GLY A 359 9.95 21.71 26.64
N ASN A 360 11.25 21.50 26.84
CA ASN A 360 12.15 22.45 27.54
C ASN A 360 13.54 22.41 26.89
N SER A 361 14.51 23.13 27.47
CA SER A 361 15.86 23.24 26.92
C SER A 361 16.63 21.90 26.83
N SER A 362 16.22 20.89 27.63
CA SER A 362 16.89 19.58 27.70
C SER A 362 16.09 18.44 27.05
N TRP A 363 14.81 18.66 26.76
CA TRP A 363 13.92 17.62 26.24
C TRP A 363 12.91 18.17 25.26
N LYS A 364 12.90 17.60 24.07
CA LYS A 364 11.91 17.81 23.01
C LYS A 364 11.04 16.57 22.90
N PRO A 365 9.75 16.61 23.21
CA PRO A 365 8.86 15.44 23.23
C PRO A 365 8.82 14.67 21.92
N ILE A 366 8.61 15.36 20.78
CA ILE A 366 8.49 14.76 19.45
C ILE A 366 9.62 15.21 18.56
N GLU A 367 10.33 14.25 17.97
CA GLU A 367 11.24 14.46 16.85
C GLU A 367 10.56 13.98 15.57
N TYR A 368 10.23 14.91 14.65
CA TYR A 368 9.58 14.61 13.40
C TYR A 368 10.54 14.81 12.23
N ILE A 369 10.91 13.72 11.56
CA ILE A 369 11.90 13.72 10.47
C ILE A 369 11.16 13.51 9.14
N HIS A 370 11.18 14.55 8.31
CA HIS A 370 10.68 14.47 6.95
C HIS A 370 11.66 13.75 6.03
N ARG A 371 11.15 12.92 5.12
CA ARG A 371 11.95 12.24 4.09
C ARG A 371 13.04 11.33 4.64
N ALA A 372 12.73 10.60 5.71
CA ALA A 372 13.60 9.56 6.22
C ALA A 372 13.93 8.53 5.12
N ASP A 373 15.20 8.14 5.05
CA ASP A 373 15.63 6.97 4.28
C ASP A 373 15.21 5.68 4.98
N TYR A 374 15.26 4.55 4.26
CA TYR A 374 14.84 3.27 4.82
C TYR A 374 15.78 2.79 5.92
N GLU A 375 17.04 3.14 5.89
CA GLU A 375 18.05 2.82 6.91
C GLU A 375 17.72 3.47 8.27
N LEU A 376 17.21 4.70 8.27
CA LEU A 376 16.74 5.36 9.49
C LEU A 376 15.46 4.69 10.02
N VAL A 377 14.52 4.34 9.15
CA VAL A 377 13.32 3.60 9.51
C VAL A 377 13.70 2.25 10.14
N ALA A 378 14.61 1.52 9.52
CA ALA A 378 15.12 0.24 9.99
C ALA A 378 15.84 0.37 11.35
N ALA A 379 16.65 1.40 11.53
CA ALA A 379 17.32 1.69 12.80
C ALA A 379 16.31 1.99 13.92
N ALA A 380 15.26 2.74 13.63
CA ALA A 380 14.20 3.00 14.59
C ALA A 380 13.39 1.72 14.90
N PHE A 381 13.12 0.87 13.91
CA PHE A 381 12.50 -0.45 14.13
C PHE A 381 13.33 -1.34 15.07
N LYS A 382 14.64 -1.30 14.97
CA LYS A 382 15.50 -2.07 15.87
C LYS A 382 15.39 -1.60 17.34
N ASN A 383 15.15 -0.32 17.58
CA ASN A 383 15.34 0.33 18.88
C ASN A 383 14.04 0.81 19.58
N TYR A 384 12.85 0.67 19.00
CA TYR A 384 11.62 1.14 19.65
C TYR A 384 11.25 0.30 20.89
N ASP A 385 10.67 0.98 21.87
CA ASP A 385 10.00 0.37 23.02
C ASP A 385 8.48 0.26 22.78
N CYS A 386 7.90 1.22 22.03
CA CYS A 386 6.51 1.24 21.61
C CYS A 386 6.40 1.70 20.15
N LEU A 387 5.74 0.92 19.30
CA LEU A 387 5.43 1.30 17.91
C LEU A 387 3.94 1.63 17.81
N ILE A 388 3.60 2.79 17.21
CA ILE A 388 2.21 3.19 16.97
C ILE A 388 1.89 3.07 15.48
N VAL A 389 0.89 2.26 15.16
CA VAL A 389 0.34 2.06 13.81
C VAL A 389 -1.18 2.13 13.91
N ASN A 390 -1.73 3.33 13.77
CA ASN A 390 -3.15 3.61 14.02
C ASN A 390 -3.92 4.15 12.80
N PRO A 391 -3.83 3.53 11.59
CA PRO A 391 -4.56 4.02 10.43
C PRO A 391 -6.07 3.99 10.65
N ILE A 392 -6.81 4.89 9.95
CA ILE A 392 -8.28 4.88 9.91
C ILE A 392 -8.77 3.58 9.28
N ALA A 393 -8.16 3.21 8.17
CA ALA A 393 -8.29 1.93 7.46
C ALA A 393 -7.03 1.69 6.64
N ASP A 394 -6.63 0.44 6.50
CA ASP A 394 -5.47 0.06 5.67
C ASP A 394 -5.66 -1.34 5.09
N GLY A 395 -5.25 -1.56 3.84
CA GLY A 395 -5.41 -2.85 3.17
C GLY A 395 -4.74 -4.00 3.91
N MET A 396 -3.49 -3.82 4.27
CA MET A 396 -2.73 -4.74 5.14
C MET A 396 -1.96 -3.98 6.22
N ASN A 397 -1.15 -3.02 5.85
CA ASN A 397 -0.12 -2.34 6.62
C ASN A 397 1.01 -3.29 7.07
N ILE A 398 2.08 -3.32 6.31
CA ILE A 398 3.22 -4.22 6.60
C ILE A 398 4.19 -3.69 7.67
N VAL A 399 4.04 -2.42 8.10
CA VAL A 399 4.92 -1.78 9.09
C VAL A 399 5.05 -2.59 10.38
N PRO A 400 3.98 -3.10 11.01
CA PRO A 400 4.10 -3.93 12.21
C PRO A 400 4.90 -5.21 11.98
N LYS A 401 4.78 -5.79 10.77
CA LYS A 401 5.48 -7.02 10.40
C LYS A 401 6.98 -6.78 10.22
N GLU A 402 7.37 -5.72 9.48
CA GLU A 402 8.78 -5.35 9.32
C GLU A 402 9.42 -4.96 10.66
N ALA A 403 8.75 -4.12 11.42
CA ALA A 403 9.21 -3.65 12.70
C ALA A 403 9.42 -4.78 13.72
N ALA A 404 8.50 -5.76 13.77
CA ALA A 404 8.62 -6.93 14.64
C ALA A 404 9.89 -7.73 14.35
N LEU A 405 10.20 -8.00 13.06
CA LEU A 405 11.37 -8.80 12.69
C LEU A 405 12.69 -8.10 13.01
N MET A 406 12.71 -6.77 13.04
CA MET A 406 13.91 -5.97 13.32
C MET A 406 14.10 -5.63 14.80
N ASN A 407 13.03 -5.59 15.60
CA ASN A 407 13.10 -5.10 16.97
C ASN A 407 13.95 -6.00 17.88
N GLU A 408 14.88 -5.41 18.61
CA GLU A 408 15.77 -6.06 19.60
C GLU A 408 15.45 -5.67 21.06
N LYS A 409 14.43 -4.81 21.28
CA LYS A 409 14.06 -4.28 22.60
C LYS A 409 12.85 -4.94 23.23
N SER A 410 12.30 -5.98 22.59
CA SER A 410 10.97 -6.52 22.93
C SER A 410 9.92 -5.41 22.96
N GLY A 411 9.95 -4.52 21.96
CA GLY A 411 9.02 -3.40 21.84
C GLY A 411 7.60 -3.87 21.59
N THR A 412 6.64 -3.15 22.16
CA THR A 412 5.22 -3.43 22.03
C THR A 412 4.64 -2.66 20.83
N VAL A 413 3.68 -3.25 20.14
CA VAL A 413 3.00 -2.61 19.00
C VAL A 413 1.58 -2.24 19.40
N ILE A 414 1.22 -0.96 19.22
CA ILE A 414 -0.16 -0.45 19.29
C ILE A 414 -0.67 -0.44 17.85
N LEU A 415 -1.75 -1.17 17.58
CA LEU A 415 -2.25 -1.40 16.23
C LEU A 415 -3.75 -1.10 16.13
N SER A 416 -4.11 -0.29 15.11
CA SER A 416 -5.53 -0.09 14.77
C SER A 416 -6.20 -1.40 14.40
N GLU A 417 -7.39 -1.66 14.93
CA GLU A 417 -8.27 -2.77 14.56
C GLU A 417 -8.76 -2.70 13.10
N ASN A 418 -8.62 -1.53 12.46
CA ASN A 418 -8.95 -1.29 11.07
C ASN A 418 -7.77 -1.49 10.10
N ALA A 419 -6.58 -1.86 10.59
CA ALA A 419 -5.49 -2.30 9.75
C ALA A 419 -5.69 -3.78 9.35
N GLY A 420 -5.51 -4.13 8.06
CA GLY A 420 -5.73 -5.51 7.62
C GLY A 420 -4.87 -6.54 8.36
N CYS A 421 -3.63 -6.18 8.71
CA CYS A 421 -2.76 -7.05 9.50
C CYS A 421 -3.25 -7.32 10.93
N TYR A 422 -4.23 -6.56 11.44
CA TYR A 422 -4.81 -6.81 12.76
C TYR A 422 -5.48 -8.19 12.84
N GLU A 423 -6.11 -8.66 11.77
CA GLU A 423 -6.72 -10.01 11.75
C GLU A 423 -5.70 -11.13 12.03
N GLU A 424 -4.43 -10.94 11.65
CA GLU A 424 -3.37 -11.91 11.90
C GLU A 424 -2.64 -11.69 13.21
N LEU A 425 -2.54 -10.45 13.70
CA LEU A 425 -1.60 -10.02 14.73
C LEU A 425 -2.27 -9.68 16.06
N ALA A 426 -3.61 -9.66 16.14
CA ALA A 426 -4.39 -9.16 17.29
C ALA A 426 -3.95 -9.75 18.64
N GLU A 427 -3.56 -11.03 18.68
CA GLU A 427 -3.12 -11.73 19.91
C GLU A 427 -1.82 -11.17 20.50
N TYR A 428 -0.97 -10.53 19.66
CA TYR A 428 0.39 -10.12 20.04
C TYR A 428 0.60 -8.61 20.04
N VAL A 429 -0.47 -7.82 19.89
CA VAL A 429 -0.44 -6.36 19.84
C VAL A 429 -1.41 -5.76 20.86
N ILE A 430 -1.30 -4.47 21.13
CA ILE A 430 -2.35 -3.72 21.83
C ILE A 430 -3.27 -3.15 20.74
N GLY A 431 -4.47 -3.74 20.60
CA GLY A 431 -5.48 -3.25 19.66
C GLY A 431 -6.08 -1.94 20.15
N VAL A 432 -6.40 -1.03 19.21
CA VAL A 432 -7.06 0.24 19.50
C VAL A 432 -8.06 0.61 18.42
N ASN A 433 -9.14 1.26 18.80
CA ASN A 433 -9.99 1.98 17.88
C ASN A 433 -9.25 3.24 17.41
N PRO A 434 -9.00 3.41 16.09
CA PRO A 434 -8.19 4.53 15.58
C PRO A 434 -8.81 5.91 15.78
N PHE A 435 -10.08 5.99 16.16
CA PHE A 435 -10.79 7.24 16.47
C PHE A 435 -10.75 7.61 17.95
N ASP A 436 -10.46 6.65 18.84
CA ASP A 436 -10.40 6.86 20.26
C ASP A 436 -8.99 7.29 20.71
N ILE A 437 -8.86 8.60 20.94
CA ILE A 437 -7.61 9.22 21.42
C ILE A 437 -7.30 8.77 22.85
N LYS A 438 -8.33 8.60 23.70
CA LYS A 438 -8.13 8.18 25.10
C LYS A 438 -7.63 6.74 25.16
N GLU A 439 -8.28 5.82 24.46
CA GLU A 439 -7.84 4.42 24.38
C GLU A 439 -6.40 4.31 23.85
N THR A 440 -6.05 5.11 22.82
CA THR A 440 -4.69 5.14 22.31
C THR A 440 -3.69 5.70 23.33
N ALA A 441 -4.06 6.71 24.11
CA ALA A 441 -3.22 7.24 25.19
C ALA A 441 -3.00 6.21 26.31
N ASP A 442 -4.06 5.51 26.71
CA ASP A 442 -3.99 4.41 27.69
C ASP A 442 -3.13 3.24 27.18
N ALA A 443 -3.23 2.94 25.89
CA ALA A 443 -2.38 1.93 25.22
C ALA A 443 -0.90 2.31 25.27
N ILE A 444 -0.55 3.60 25.09
CA ILE A 444 0.83 4.08 25.24
C ILE A 444 1.31 3.85 26.67
N TYR A 445 0.53 4.24 27.68
CA TYR A 445 0.88 3.99 29.08
C TYR A 445 1.08 2.50 29.35
N LYS A 446 0.11 1.67 28.94
CA LYS A 446 0.16 0.20 29.08
C LYS A 446 1.43 -0.37 28.45
N ALA A 447 1.78 0.06 27.24
CA ALA A 447 2.97 -0.41 26.53
C ALA A 447 4.27 -0.10 27.29
N LEU A 448 4.39 1.12 27.85
CA LEU A 448 5.60 1.58 28.56
C LEU A 448 5.70 1.05 29.98
N ALA A 449 4.56 0.88 30.67
CA ALA A 449 4.48 0.34 32.05
C ALA A 449 4.45 -1.20 32.12
N MET A 450 4.35 -1.88 30.97
CA MET A 450 4.25 -3.34 30.89
C MET A 450 5.46 -4.04 31.50
N LYS A 451 5.22 -5.12 32.25
CA LYS A 451 6.28 -5.96 32.82
C LYS A 451 7.12 -6.60 31.71
N SER A 452 8.42 -6.77 31.96
CA SER A 452 9.39 -7.32 30.99
C SER A 452 8.96 -8.65 30.40
N ASP A 453 8.45 -9.56 31.22
CA ASP A 453 8.09 -10.91 30.76
C ASP A 453 6.86 -10.89 29.82
N GLU A 454 5.87 -10.07 30.13
CA GLU A 454 4.69 -9.90 29.28
C GLU A 454 5.08 -9.24 27.95
N ARG A 455 5.87 -8.16 28.01
CA ARG A 455 6.39 -7.47 26.81
C ARG A 455 7.20 -8.43 25.92
N LYS A 456 8.05 -9.26 26.53
CA LYS A 456 8.83 -10.27 25.81
C LYS A 456 7.92 -11.31 25.17
N ARG A 457 6.92 -11.83 25.88
CA ARG A 457 5.93 -12.79 25.36
C ARG A 457 5.22 -12.25 24.11
N LEU A 458 4.72 -11.01 24.16
CA LEU A 458 4.05 -10.38 23.02
C LEU A 458 4.99 -10.19 21.84
N SER A 459 6.20 -9.67 22.09
CA SER A 459 7.21 -9.45 21.03
C SER A 459 7.66 -10.74 20.37
N ASP A 460 7.92 -11.79 21.14
CA ASP A 460 8.36 -13.09 20.60
C ASP A 460 7.22 -13.77 19.83
N GLY A 461 5.98 -13.72 20.35
CA GLY A 461 4.79 -14.21 19.66
C GLY A 461 4.56 -13.50 18.33
N LEU A 462 4.65 -12.17 18.32
CA LEU A 462 4.52 -11.35 17.10
C LEU A 462 5.58 -11.72 16.05
N LYS A 463 6.85 -11.86 16.47
CA LYS A 463 7.95 -12.30 15.59
C LYS A 463 7.71 -13.68 15.02
N SER A 464 7.25 -14.61 15.86
CA SER A 464 6.92 -15.97 15.42
C SER A 464 5.81 -15.96 14.39
N LYS A 465 4.73 -15.22 14.66
CA LYS A 465 3.58 -15.09 13.77
C LYS A 465 3.94 -14.52 12.40
N VAL A 466 4.76 -13.48 12.37
CA VAL A 466 5.23 -12.87 11.10
C VAL A 466 6.12 -13.83 10.30
N ARG A 467 6.91 -14.70 10.96
CA ARG A 467 7.77 -15.68 10.28
C ARG A 467 7.00 -16.85 9.67
N GLU A 468 5.79 -17.14 10.12
CA GLU A 468 4.93 -18.21 9.55
C GLU A 468 4.60 -17.92 8.08
N ARG A 469 4.48 -16.64 7.71
CA ARG A 469 4.14 -16.22 6.35
C ARG A 469 5.10 -15.15 5.87
N THR A 470 5.74 -15.40 4.76
CA THR A 470 6.62 -14.45 4.07
C THR A 470 5.94 -13.94 2.80
N ILE A 471 6.56 -12.98 2.13
CA ILE A 471 6.10 -12.47 0.85
C ILE A 471 6.00 -13.56 -0.23
N TYR A 472 6.81 -14.62 -0.14
CA TYR A 472 6.78 -15.75 -1.07
C TYR A 472 5.49 -16.58 -0.95
N HIS A 473 4.89 -16.66 0.23
CA HIS A 473 3.60 -17.33 0.41
C HIS A 473 2.49 -16.59 -0.34
N TRP A 474 2.50 -15.25 -0.29
CA TRP A 474 1.53 -14.42 -1.00
C TRP A 474 1.53 -14.66 -2.51
N VAL A 475 2.72 -14.81 -3.12
CA VAL A 475 2.84 -15.11 -4.56
C VAL A 475 2.44 -16.53 -4.88
N ASN A 476 2.94 -17.50 -4.09
CA ASN A 476 2.71 -18.91 -4.37
C ASN A 476 1.24 -19.29 -4.23
N GLU A 477 0.53 -18.79 -3.22
CA GLU A 477 -0.90 -19.04 -3.04
C GLU A 477 -1.74 -18.57 -4.22
N GLN A 478 -1.40 -17.42 -4.79
CA GLN A 478 -2.04 -16.94 -6.01
C GLN A 478 -1.75 -17.89 -7.18
N PHE A 479 -0.51 -18.29 -7.39
CA PHE A 479 -0.15 -19.18 -8.48
C PHE A 479 -0.76 -20.59 -8.33
N ASP A 480 -0.85 -21.12 -7.12
CA ASP A 480 -1.50 -22.40 -6.85
C ASP A 480 -3.00 -22.34 -7.17
N ASP A 481 -3.67 -21.24 -6.85
CA ASP A 481 -5.06 -20.99 -7.23
C ASP A 481 -5.22 -20.85 -8.75
N PHE A 482 -4.34 -20.08 -9.41
CA PHE A 482 -4.38 -19.90 -10.86
C PHE A 482 -4.18 -21.21 -11.60
N GLU A 483 -3.22 -22.04 -11.17
CA GLU A 483 -2.98 -23.36 -11.75
C GLU A 483 -4.24 -24.25 -11.64
N ARG A 484 -4.92 -24.21 -10.49
CA ARG A 484 -6.14 -24.98 -10.25
C ARG A 484 -7.31 -24.53 -11.11
N LEU A 485 -7.45 -23.20 -11.32
CA LEU A 485 -8.57 -22.62 -12.06
C LEU A 485 -8.38 -22.63 -13.59
N MET A 486 -7.15 -22.84 -14.06
CA MET A 486 -6.82 -22.99 -15.47
C MET A 486 -6.92 -24.46 -15.98
N LYS A 487 -7.02 -25.43 -15.06
CA LYS A 487 -7.26 -26.85 -15.37
C LYS A 487 -8.73 -27.15 -15.55
#